data_c1963fc566f2223a12fabc049b54e99d
#
_entry.id   c1963fc566f2223a12fabc049b54e99d
#
_cell.length_a   1.000
_cell.length_b   1.000
_cell.length_c   1.000
_cell.angle_alpha   90.00
_cell.angle_beta   90.00
_cell.angle_gamma   90.00
#
_symmetry.space_group_name_H-M   'P 1'
#
loop_
_entity.id
_entity.type
_entity.pdbx_description
1 polymer ?
#
loop_
_entity_poly.entity_id
_entity_poly.type
_entity_poly.pdbx_seq_one_letter_code
_entity_poly.pdbx_strand_id
1 'polypeptide(L)'
;MKQSILLFLLIGSATLYAQSPKFHDAMSQAITELEKDTTVEQLMAVSNRFERIALAEKDQWLPYYYAAYARSIAGFITTDKSKVDEVLDGAQKFADIADSLSPGNSEVVLLKGMVLAGRISVDPMSRGQQFGMQSGMLMNQAMQLNPENPRAYLMIGQGLFYTPEQFGGGKDKGCAMLEQSRMKFETFEPESDIHPNWGENLLGQMMAPCGSGSSVPHQE
;
A
#
# COMPACT_ATOMS: atom_id res chain seq x y z
N MET A 1 -53.90 15.00 -36.92
CA MET A 1 -53.51 13.97 -35.97
C MET A 1 -52.11 14.34 -35.47
N LYS A 2 -52.02 14.88 -34.23
CA LYS A 2 -50.77 15.26 -33.60
C LYS A 2 -50.39 14.14 -32.65
N GLN A 3 -49.30 13.44 -32.96
CA GLN A 3 -48.68 12.42 -32.11
C GLN A 3 -47.78 13.13 -31.10
N SER A 4 -48.14 13.12 -29.82
CA SER A 4 -47.28 13.57 -28.70
C SER A 4 -46.39 12.42 -28.31
N ILE A 5 -45.08 12.60 -28.56
CA ILE A 5 -44.04 11.66 -28.10
C ILE A 5 -43.73 12.02 -26.62
N LEU A 6 -44.16 11.15 -25.70
CA LEU A 6 -43.83 11.25 -24.28
C LEU A 6 -42.40 10.70 -24.06
N LEU A 7 -41.41 11.59 -23.84
CA LEU A 7 -40.06 11.23 -23.52
C LEU A 7 -39.96 10.86 -22.03
N PHE A 8 -39.88 9.57 -21.71
CA PHE A 8 -39.60 9.08 -20.35
C PHE A 8 -38.15 9.28 -20.01
N LEU A 9 -37.83 10.29 -19.23
CA LEU A 9 -36.52 10.48 -18.58
C LEU A 9 -36.42 9.46 -17.43
N LEU A 10 -35.67 8.38 -17.67
CA LEU A 10 -35.19 7.47 -16.62
C LEU A 10 -34.09 8.19 -15.83
N ILE A 11 -34.47 8.82 -14.72
CA ILE A 11 -33.54 9.31 -13.72
C ILE A 11 -33.05 8.08 -12.94
N GLY A 12 -31.91 7.55 -13.36
CA GLY A 12 -31.18 6.58 -12.57
C GLY A 12 -30.69 7.22 -11.27
N SER A 13 -31.36 6.94 -10.17
CA SER A 13 -30.88 7.29 -8.83
C SER A 13 -29.62 6.48 -8.53
N ALA A 14 -28.45 7.07 -8.75
CA ALA A 14 -27.21 6.60 -8.17
C ALA A 14 -27.36 6.73 -6.64
N THR A 15 -27.63 5.62 -5.96
CA THR A 15 -27.51 5.56 -4.50
C THR A 15 -26.02 5.71 -4.16
N LEU A 16 -25.62 6.92 -3.85
CA LEU A 16 -24.39 7.18 -3.12
C LEU A 16 -24.51 6.43 -1.78
N TYR A 17 -23.85 5.31 -1.65
CA TYR A 17 -23.67 4.67 -0.35
C TYR A 17 -22.77 5.59 0.48
N ALA A 18 -23.37 6.55 1.16
CA ALA A 18 -22.68 7.33 2.18
C ALA A 18 -22.27 6.36 3.30
N GLN A 19 -20.98 6.25 3.55
CA GLN A 19 -20.45 5.46 4.65
C GLN A 19 -21.12 5.90 5.95
N SER A 20 -21.51 4.94 6.81
CA SER A 20 -22.18 5.30 8.05
C SER A 20 -21.22 6.10 8.96
N PRO A 21 -21.68 7.10 9.72
CA PRO A 21 -20.83 7.83 10.66
C PRO A 21 -20.10 6.89 11.64
N LYS A 22 -20.72 5.80 12.03
CA LYS A 22 -20.11 4.77 12.90
C LYS A 22 -18.94 4.04 12.23
N PHE A 23 -19.06 3.76 10.94
CA PHE A 23 -17.97 3.15 10.17
C PHE A 23 -16.78 4.10 10.09
N HIS A 24 -17.03 5.34 9.69
CA HIS A 24 -16.02 6.36 9.58
C HIS A 24 -15.27 6.57 10.91
N ASP A 25 -16.00 6.74 12.03
CA ASP A 25 -15.40 6.92 13.35
C ASP A 25 -14.56 5.70 13.77
N ALA A 26 -15.05 4.48 13.51
CA ALA A 26 -14.34 3.26 13.83
C ALA A 26 -13.04 3.12 13.04
N MET A 27 -13.06 3.47 11.72
CA MET A 27 -11.89 3.47 10.86
C MET A 27 -10.88 4.53 11.31
N SER A 28 -11.29 5.77 11.53
CA SER A 28 -10.41 6.88 11.94
C SER A 28 -9.69 6.57 13.26
N GLN A 29 -10.39 5.99 14.24
CA GLN A 29 -9.79 5.57 15.50
C GLN A 29 -8.76 4.44 15.29
N ALA A 30 -9.09 3.44 14.47
CA ALA A 30 -8.18 2.33 14.21
C ALA A 30 -6.93 2.76 13.41
N ILE A 31 -7.08 3.70 12.46
CA ILE A 31 -5.96 4.30 11.72
C ILE A 31 -5.05 5.09 12.67
N THR A 32 -5.63 5.91 13.56
CA THR A 32 -4.86 6.65 14.57
C THR A 32 -4.10 5.74 15.53
N GLU A 33 -4.64 4.55 15.86
CA GLU A 33 -3.90 3.53 16.63
C GLU A 33 -2.76 2.95 15.81
N LEU A 34 -3.03 2.55 14.57
CA LEU A 34 -2.02 1.98 13.67
C LEU A 34 -0.79 2.90 13.50
N GLU A 35 -0.99 4.20 13.41
CA GLU A 35 0.09 5.19 13.27
C GLU A 35 1.03 5.27 14.49
N LYS A 36 0.56 4.83 15.66
CA LYS A 36 1.31 4.83 16.93
C LYS A 36 1.95 3.49 17.24
N ASP A 37 1.49 2.43 16.58
CA ASP A 37 1.88 1.07 16.88
C ASP A 37 3.25 0.74 16.29
N THR A 38 4.14 0.24 17.13
CA THR A 38 5.53 -0.06 16.76
C THR A 38 5.95 -1.49 17.04
N THR A 39 5.10 -2.29 17.70
CA THR A 39 5.41 -3.69 18.02
C THR A 39 4.55 -4.66 17.20
N VAL A 40 5.06 -5.88 16.98
CA VAL A 40 4.29 -6.94 16.30
C VAL A 40 2.95 -7.19 16.98
N GLU A 41 2.93 -7.21 18.32
CA GLU A 41 1.72 -7.47 19.10
C GLU A 41 0.67 -6.36 18.88
N GLN A 42 1.07 -5.08 18.95
CA GLN A 42 0.19 -3.95 18.70
C GLN A 42 -0.36 -3.97 17.28
N LEU A 43 0.50 -4.17 16.28
CA LEU A 43 0.10 -4.26 14.87
C LEU A 43 -0.88 -5.41 14.62
N MET A 44 -0.70 -6.55 15.27
CA MET A 44 -1.64 -7.66 15.19
C MET A 44 -2.97 -7.35 15.89
N ALA A 45 -2.93 -6.61 17.00
CA ALA A 45 -4.15 -6.19 17.71
C ALA A 45 -4.98 -5.20 16.87
N VAL A 46 -4.34 -4.20 16.26
CA VAL A 46 -5.03 -3.25 15.39
C VAL A 46 -5.52 -3.90 14.09
N SER A 47 -4.76 -4.85 13.51
CA SER A 47 -5.25 -5.67 12.40
C SER A 47 -6.55 -6.40 12.74
N ASN A 48 -6.61 -7.03 13.90
CA ASN A 48 -7.83 -7.70 14.37
C ASN A 48 -8.98 -6.70 14.62
N ARG A 49 -8.67 -5.44 14.95
CA ARG A 49 -9.68 -4.38 15.04
C ARG A 49 -10.26 -4.05 13.66
N PHE A 50 -9.40 -3.87 12.65
CA PHE A 50 -9.86 -3.67 11.28
C PHE A 50 -10.67 -4.87 10.75
N GLU A 51 -10.28 -6.10 11.09
CA GLU A 51 -11.05 -7.29 10.74
C GLU A 51 -12.48 -7.23 11.32
N ARG A 52 -12.64 -6.82 12.58
CA ARG A 52 -13.98 -6.65 13.18
C ARG A 52 -14.81 -5.59 12.47
N ILE A 53 -14.20 -4.48 12.04
CA ILE A 53 -14.87 -3.45 11.24
C ILE A 53 -15.28 -4.04 9.88
N ALA A 54 -14.39 -4.78 9.22
CA ALA A 54 -14.64 -5.44 7.95
C ALA A 54 -15.81 -6.45 8.02
N LEU A 55 -15.93 -7.19 9.12
CA LEU A 55 -17.03 -8.14 9.32
C LEU A 55 -18.38 -7.45 9.52
N ALA A 56 -18.38 -6.21 10.02
CA ALA A 56 -19.59 -5.40 10.16
C ALA A 56 -19.98 -4.71 8.85
N GLU A 57 -19.00 -4.31 8.03
CA GLU A 57 -19.17 -3.55 6.78
C GLU A 57 -18.54 -4.33 5.62
N LYS A 58 -19.14 -5.46 5.27
CA LYS A 58 -18.55 -6.50 4.38
C LYS A 58 -18.23 -6.02 2.96
N ASP A 59 -18.90 -4.95 2.51
CA ASP A 59 -18.75 -4.43 1.15
C ASP A 59 -17.67 -3.33 1.06
N GLN A 60 -17.02 -3.00 2.17
CA GLN A 60 -15.99 -1.98 2.24
C GLN A 60 -14.60 -2.60 2.13
N TRP A 61 -13.80 -2.18 1.15
CA TRP A 61 -12.44 -2.69 0.94
C TRP A 61 -11.42 -2.13 1.95
N LEU A 62 -11.62 -0.91 2.43
CA LEU A 62 -10.68 -0.20 3.30
C LEU A 62 -10.33 -0.96 4.60
N PRO A 63 -11.29 -1.54 5.36
CA PRO A 63 -10.94 -2.28 6.57
C PRO A 63 -10.08 -3.51 6.28
N TYR A 64 -10.34 -4.22 5.19
CA TYR A 64 -9.51 -5.35 4.75
C TYR A 64 -8.12 -4.89 4.33
N TYR A 65 -8.03 -3.77 3.61
CA TYR A 65 -6.75 -3.15 3.25
C TYR A 65 -5.90 -2.85 4.50
N TYR A 66 -6.47 -2.15 5.49
CA TYR A 66 -5.72 -1.80 6.69
C TYR A 66 -5.40 -3.01 7.58
N ALA A 67 -6.25 -4.03 7.61
CA ALA A 67 -5.95 -5.29 8.28
C ALA A 67 -4.74 -5.98 7.65
N ALA A 68 -4.67 -6.00 6.31
CA ALA A 68 -3.53 -6.53 5.56
C ALA A 68 -2.27 -5.66 5.74
N TYR A 69 -2.42 -4.34 5.71
CA TYR A 69 -1.31 -3.39 5.86
C TYR A 69 -0.64 -3.52 7.23
N ALA A 70 -1.42 -3.54 8.32
CA ALA A 70 -0.89 -3.75 9.67
C ALA A 70 -0.12 -5.08 9.80
N ARG A 71 -0.66 -6.17 9.24
CA ARG A 71 0.04 -7.47 9.20
C ARG A 71 1.29 -7.44 8.33
N SER A 72 1.27 -6.71 7.23
CA SER A 72 2.45 -6.57 6.38
C SER A 72 3.59 -5.88 7.13
N ILE A 73 3.30 -4.78 7.85
CA ILE A 73 4.29 -4.11 8.70
C ILE A 73 4.77 -5.08 9.80
N ALA A 74 3.85 -5.79 10.47
CA ALA A 74 4.21 -6.79 11.48
C ALA A 74 5.16 -7.86 10.92
N GLY A 75 4.91 -8.34 9.69
CA GLY A 75 5.79 -9.28 9.00
C GLY A 75 7.19 -8.74 8.75
N PHE A 76 7.31 -7.47 8.36
CA PHE A 76 8.62 -6.83 8.15
C PHE A 76 9.44 -6.68 9.43
N ILE A 77 8.79 -6.37 10.56
CA ILE A 77 9.50 -6.17 11.84
C ILE A 77 9.59 -7.45 12.69
N THR A 78 8.98 -8.56 12.26
CA THR A 78 9.06 -9.85 12.95
C THR A 78 10.49 -10.41 12.87
N THR A 79 11.13 -10.57 14.02
CA THR A 79 12.51 -11.09 14.13
C THR A 79 12.58 -12.61 14.05
N ASP A 80 11.58 -13.31 14.57
CA ASP A 80 11.45 -14.77 14.48
C ASP A 80 11.02 -15.17 13.05
N LYS A 81 11.98 -15.59 12.25
CA LYS A 81 11.76 -15.94 10.84
C LYS A 81 10.77 -17.06 10.62
N SER A 82 10.58 -17.94 11.61
CA SER A 82 9.61 -19.03 11.52
C SER A 82 8.15 -18.55 11.56
N LYS A 83 7.88 -17.35 12.06
CA LYS A 83 6.55 -16.75 12.19
C LYS A 83 6.18 -15.79 11.07
N VAL A 84 7.16 -15.33 10.26
CA VAL A 84 6.93 -14.33 9.23
C VAL A 84 5.88 -14.79 8.22
N ASP A 85 5.99 -16.02 7.72
CA ASP A 85 5.03 -16.53 6.73
C ASP A 85 3.61 -16.62 7.28
N GLU A 86 3.41 -17.05 8.53
CA GLU A 86 2.09 -17.10 9.17
C GLU A 86 1.44 -15.71 9.25
N VAL A 87 2.21 -14.69 9.66
CA VAL A 87 1.75 -13.30 9.71
C VAL A 87 1.37 -12.80 8.33
N LEU A 88 2.22 -13.07 7.32
CA LEU A 88 2.01 -12.61 5.95
C LEU A 88 0.93 -13.40 5.21
N ASP A 89 0.66 -14.65 5.56
CA ASP A 89 -0.49 -15.41 5.04
C ASP A 89 -1.81 -14.76 5.47
N GLY A 90 -1.89 -14.28 6.71
CA GLY A 90 -3.01 -13.48 7.17
C GLY A 90 -3.13 -12.15 6.42
N ALA A 91 -2.01 -11.47 6.13
CA ALA A 91 -2.00 -10.26 5.31
C ALA A 91 -2.49 -10.54 3.89
N GLN A 92 -2.00 -11.60 3.25
CA GLN A 92 -2.41 -12.01 1.90
C GLN A 92 -3.91 -12.25 1.81
N LYS A 93 -4.46 -12.99 2.77
CA LYS A 93 -5.91 -13.27 2.82
C LYS A 93 -6.74 -11.98 2.82
N PHE A 94 -6.40 -11.00 3.63
CA PHE A 94 -7.12 -9.74 3.68
C PHE A 94 -6.91 -8.90 2.43
N ALA A 95 -5.69 -8.88 1.88
CA ALA A 95 -5.41 -8.18 0.63
C ALA A 95 -6.19 -8.77 -0.55
N ASP A 96 -6.37 -10.10 -0.61
CA ASP A 96 -7.16 -10.75 -1.65
C ASP A 96 -8.67 -10.43 -1.52
N ILE A 97 -9.20 -10.30 -0.31
CA ILE A 97 -10.57 -9.83 -0.10
C ILE A 97 -10.70 -8.37 -0.55
N ALA A 98 -9.77 -7.50 -0.15
CA ALA A 98 -9.76 -6.10 -0.59
C ALA A 98 -9.71 -5.97 -2.11
N ASP A 99 -8.90 -6.81 -2.79
CA ASP A 99 -8.80 -6.86 -4.25
C ASP A 99 -10.11 -7.29 -4.91
N SER A 100 -10.82 -8.25 -4.31
CA SER A 100 -12.13 -8.69 -4.81
C SER A 100 -13.21 -7.61 -4.68
N LEU A 101 -13.13 -6.76 -3.65
CA LEU A 101 -14.06 -5.67 -3.38
C LEU A 101 -13.72 -4.40 -4.16
N SER A 102 -12.46 -4.20 -4.53
CA SER A 102 -11.97 -3.04 -5.29
C SER A 102 -10.97 -3.48 -6.36
N PRO A 103 -11.44 -4.16 -7.44
CA PRO A 103 -10.57 -4.67 -8.47
C PRO A 103 -9.81 -3.55 -9.20
N GLY A 104 -8.51 -3.76 -9.44
CA GLY A 104 -7.66 -2.78 -10.13
C GLY A 104 -7.33 -1.56 -9.28
N ASN A 105 -7.53 -1.62 -7.97
CA ASN A 105 -7.14 -0.57 -7.05
C ASN A 105 -5.61 -0.58 -6.85
N SER A 106 -4.97 0.53 -7.20
CA SER A 106 -3.50 0.70 -7.09
C SER A 106 -2.97 0.45 -5.68
N GLU A 107 -3.69 0.90 -4.63
CA GLU A 107 -3.30 0.69 -3.23
C GLU A 107 -3.32 -0.79 -2.84
N VAL A 108 -4.35 -1.51 -3.27
CA VAL A 108 -4.50 -2.94 -2.95
C VAL A 108 -3.45 -3.77 -3.71
N VAL A 109 -3.22 -3.47 -4.99
CA VAL A 109 -2.20 -4.16 -5.79
C VAL A 109 -0.79 -3.91 -5.21
N LEU A 110 -0.51 -2.68 -4.80
CA LEU A 110 0.74 -2.32 -4.11
C LEU A 110 0.91 -3.12 -2.83
N LEU A 111 -0.12 -3.19 -2.01
CA LEU A 111 -0.10 -3.94 -0.74
C LEU A 111 0.19 -5.43 -0.95
N LYS A 112 -0.39 -6.05 -1.98
CA LYS A 112 -0.05 -7.45 -2.36
C LYS A 112 1.44 -7.58 -2.72
N GLY A 113 2.01 -6.59 -3.40
CA GLY A 113 3.45 -6.52 -3.65
C GLY A 113 4.27 -6.43 -2.36
N MET A 114 3.83 -5.64 -1.38
CA MET A 114 4.49 -5.51 -0.07
C MET A 114 4.46 -6.84 0.71
N VAL A 115 3.34 -7.57 0.70
CA VAL A 115 3.22 -8.88 1.33
C VAL A 115 4.27 -9.85 0.76
N LEU A 116 4.44 -9.89 -0.56
CA LEU A 116 5.46 -10.74 -1.20
C LEU A 116 6.88 -10.31 -0.84
N ALA A 117 7.15 -8.99 -0.81
CA ALA A 117 8.45 -8.47 -0.40
C ALA A 117 8.82 -8.89 1.03
N GLY A 118 7.86 -8.88 1.96
CA GLY A 118 8.08 -9.33 3.33
C GLY A 118 8.56 -10.77 3.45
N ARG A 119 8.10 -11.67 2.56
CA ARG A 119 8.50 -13.09 2.54
C ARG A 119 9.98 -13.31 2.24
N ILE A 120 10.64 -12.34 1.58
CA ILE A 120 12.07 -12.40 1.29
C ILE A 120 12.88 -12.48 2.58
N SER A 121 12.42 -11.82 3.64
CA SER A 121 13.13 -11.74 4.92
C SER A 121 13.36 -13.10 5.62
N VAL A 122 12.58 -14.12 5.26
CA VAL A 122 12.69 -15.48 5.86
C VAL A 122 13.99 -16.15 5.43
N ASP A 123 14.28 -16.11 4.13
CA ASP A 123 15.52 -16.62 3.54
C ASP A 123 15.82 -15.81 2.26
N PRO A 124 16.58 -14.71 2.36
CA PRO A 124 16.86 -13.85 1.23
C PRO A 124 17.57 -14.54 0.06
N MET A 125 18.41 -15.55 0.36
CA MET A 125 19.16 -16.24 -0.69
C MET A 125 18.28 -17.15 -1.54
N SER A 126 17.38 -17.89 -0.93
CA SER A 126 16.49 -18.81 -1.68
C SER A 126 15.25 -18.12 -2.22
N ARG A 127 14.72 -17.09 -1.51
CA ARG A 127 13.44 -16.44 -1.82
C ARG A 127 13.59 -15.13 -2.60
N GLY A 128 14.75 -14.48 -2.54
CA GLY A 128 14.96 -13.15 -3.08
C GLY A 128 14.61 -13.03 -4.57
N GLN A 129 15.06 -13.98 -5.39
CA GLN A 129 14.77 -13.96 -6.82
C GLN A 129 13.27 -14.10 -7.12
N GLN A 130 12.62 -15.11 -6.53
CA GLN A 130 11.20 -15.39 -6.82
C GLN A 130 10.29 -14.29 -6.30
N PHE A 131 10.33 -14.01 -5.00
CA PHE A 131 9.42 -13.02 -4.40
C PHE A 131 9.79 -11.60 -4.77
N GLY A 132 11.08 -11.29 -4.97
CA GLY A 132 11.50 -9.97 -5.45
C GLY A 132 10.95 -9.64 -6.82
N MET A 133 11.00 -10.60 -7.76
CA MET A 133 10.43 -10.43 -9.10
C MET A 133 8.91 -10.27 -9.05
N GLN A 134 8.21 -11.13 -8.31
CA GLN A 134 6.74 -11.07 -8.20
C GLN A 134 6.27 -9.78 -7.50
N SER A 135 6.94 -9.39 -6.42
CA SER A 135 6.70 -8.13 -5.72
C SER A 135 6.91 -6.92 -6.64
N GLY A 136 8.04 -6.87 -7.35
CA GLY A 136 8.34 -5.81 -8.31
C GLY A 136 7.31 -5.71 -9.43
N MET A 137 6.80 -6.83 -9.95
CA MET A 137 5.73 -6.84 -10.95
C MET A 137 4.45 -6.21 -10.42
N LEU A 138 4.00 -6.55 -9.20
CA LEU A 138 2.81 -5.98 -8.59
C LEU A 138 2.99 -4.48 -8.27
N MET A 139 4.15 -4.07 -7.76
CA MET A 139 4.42 -2.65 -7.49
C MET A 139 4.43 -1.81 -8.78
N ASN A 140 5.01 -2.34 -9.87
CA ASN A 140 4.94 -1.69 -11.18
C ASN A 140 3.51 -1.67 -11.74
N GLN A 141 2.72 -2.72 -11.54
CA GLN A 141 1.31 -2.73 -11.90
C GLN A 141 0.53 -1.67 -11.12
N ALA A 142 0.78 -1.52 -9.82
CA ALA A 142 0.16 -0.47 -9.01
C ALA A 142 0.49 0.94 -9.55
N MET A 143 1.74 1.19 -9.92
CA MET A 143 2.17 2.44 -10.55
C MET A 143 1.47 2.68 -11.91
N GLN A 144 1.24 1.63 -12.70
CA GLN A 144 0.51 1.74 -13.98
C GLN A 144 -0.97 2.00 -13.78
N LEU A 145 -1.60 1.39 -12.75
CA LEU A 145 -3.01 1.60 -12.41
C LEU A 145 -3.29 3.03 -11.94
N ASN A 146 -2.38 3.59 -11.15
CA ASN A 146 -2.44 4.99 -10.72
C ASN A 146 -1.02 5.62 -10.72
N PRO A 147 -0.62 6.31 -11.79
CA PRO A 147 0.67 6.98 -11.87
C PRO A 147 0.87 8.14 -10.87
N GLU A 148 -0.20 8.58 -10.20
CA GLU A 148 -0.15 9.60 -9.17
C GLU A 148 -0.04 9.01 -7.75
N ASN A 149 -0.06 7.69 -7.59
CA ASN A 149 0.12 7.04 -6.30
C ASN A 149 1.57 7.14 -5.80
N PRO A 150 1.90 8.00 -4.80
CA PRO A 150 3.28 8.22 -4.35
C PRO A 150 3.88 6.97 -3.71
N ARG A 151 3.05 6.13 -3.08
CA ARG A 151 3.47 4.91 -2.38
C ARG A 151 4.01 3.84 -3.33
N ALA A 152 3.51 3.78 -4.57
CA ALA A 152 4.04 2.88 -5.58
C ALA A 152 5.52 3.20 -5.89
N TYR A 153 5.84 4.47 -6.09
CA TYR A 153 7.21 4.93 -6.31
C TYR A 153 8.08 4.73 -5.07
N LEU A 154 7.54 4.99 -3.88
CA LEU A 154 8.24 4.76 -2.61
C LEU A 154 8.69 3.31 -2.46
N MET A 155 7.77 2.37 -2.65
CA MET A 155 8.07 0.95 -2.43
C MET A 155 8.97 0.38 -3.52
N ILE A 156 8.82 0.81 -4.78
CA ILE A 156 9.77 0.48 -5.86
C ILE A 156 11.16 1.04 -5.53
N GLY A 157 11.22 2.31 -5.11
CA GLY A 157 12.46 2.98 -4.74
C GLY A 157 13.18 2.28 -3.58
N GLN A 158 12.45 1.90 -2.54
CA GLN A 158 12.99 1.12 -1.42
C GLN A 158 13.51 -0.25 -1.89
N GLY A 159 12.74 -0.96 -2.72
CA GLY A 159 13.17 -2.25 -3.28
C GLY A 159 14.45 -2.14 -4.09
N LEU A 160 14.55 -1.16 -4.98
CA LEU A 160 15.75 -0.92 -5.79
C LEU A 160 16.95 -0.52 -4.93
N PHE A 161 16.75 0.31 -3.90
CA PHE A 161 17.80 0.80 -3.01
C PHE A 161 18.51 -0.36 -2.29
N TYR A 162 17.77 -1.35 -1.82
CA TYR A 162 18.31 -2.51 -1.11
C TYR A 162 18.70 -3.69 -2.03
N THR A 163 18.31 -3.66 -3.30
CA THR A 163 18.73 -4.69 -4.27
C THR A 163 20.14 -4.37 -4.78
N PRO A 164 21.10 -5.32 -4.74
CA PRO A 164 22.43 -5.11 -5.29
C PRO A 164 22.39 -4.76 -6.79
N GLU A 165 23.38 -3.99 -7.25
CA GLU A 165 23.47 -3.53 -8.66
C GLU A 165 23.51 -4.70 -9.65
N GLN A 166 24.21 -5.79 -9.31
CA GLN A 166 24.29 -6.99 -10.14
C GLN A 166 22.93 -7.67 -10.36
N PHE A 167 21.95 -7.38 -9.52
CA PHE A 167 20.54 -7.84 -9.65
C PHE A 167 19.61 -6.75 -10.16
N GLY A 168 20.16 -5.67 -10.71
CA GLY A 168 19.40 -4.60 -11.35
C GLY A 168 18.99 -3.44 -10.44
N GLY A 169 19.29 -3.50 -9.12
CA GLY A 169 19.05 -2.45 -8.15
C GLY A 169 20.18 -1.41 -8.09
N GLY A 170 20.44 -0.93 -6.88
CA GLY A 170 21.48 0.04 -6.54
C GLY A 170 20.92 1.32 -5.95
N LYS A 171 21.75 1.98 -5.11
CA LYS A 171 21.38 3.22 -4.40
C LYS A 171 20.89 4.30 -5.36
N ASP A 172 21.58 4.53 -6.46
CA ASP A 172 21.24 5.63 -7.39
C ASP A 172 19.87 5.43 -8.03
N LYS A 173 19.56 4.19 -8.45
CA LYS A 173 18.24 3.85 -8.99
C LYS A 173 17.14 3.98 -7.93
N GLY A 174 17.42 3.50 -6.71
CA GLY A 174 16.50 3.66 -5.58
C GLY A 174 16.22 5.12 -5.29
N CYS A 175 17.26 5.94 -5.16
CA CYS A 175 17.14 7.37 -4.90
C CYS A 175 16.38 8.12 -6.02
N ALA A 176 16.58 7.75 -7.28
CA ALA A 176 15.83 8.35 -8.39
C ALA A 176 14.32 8.06 -8.28
N MET A 177 13.92 6.86 -7.89
CA MET A 177 12.50 6.51 -7.66
C MET A 177 11.94 7.18 -6.41
N LEU A 178 12.73 7.28 -5.33
CA LEU A 178 12.33 8.00 -4.12
C LEU A 178 12.10 9.49 -4.39
N GLU A 179 12.89 10.10 -5.26
CA GLU A 179 12.66 11.49 -5.69
C GLU A 179 11.35 11.64 -6.47
N GLN A 180 11.00 10.67 -7.34
CA GLN A 180 9.68 10.64 -7.99
C GLN A 180 8.55 10.52 -6.95
N SER A 181 8.73 9.66 -5.95
CA SER A 181 7.78 9.54 -4.84
C SER A 181 7.58 10.87 -4.11
N ARG A 182 8.67 11.59 -3.81
CA ARG A 182 8.63 12.91 -3.14
C ARG A 182 7.78 13.90 -3.93
N MET A 183 8.03 14.01 -5.24
CA MET A 183 7.25 14.92 -6.11
C MET A 183 5.76 14.55 -6.14
N LYS A 184 5.43 13.25 -6.07
CA LYS A 184 4.03 12.80 -6.03
C LYS A 184 3.38 13.09 -4.67
N PHE A 185 4.09 12.94 -3.56
CA PHE A 185 3.56 13.29 -2.23
C PHE A 185 3.25 14.79 -2.11
N GLU A 186 4.01 15.68 -2.78
CA GLU A 186 3.75 17.13 -2.74
C GLU A 186 2.36 17.54 -3.25
N THR A 187 1.76 16.73 -4.11
CA THR A 187 0.45 17.02 -4.73
C THR A 187 -0.61 15.97 -4.38
N PHE A 188 -0.23 14.97 -3.57
CA PHE A 188 -1.13 13.89 -3.22
C PHE A 188 -2.20 14.36 -2.22
N GLU A 189 -3.46 14.12 -2.59
CA GLU A 189 -4.59 14.27 -1.68
C GLU A 189 -5.33 12.92 -1.62
N PRO A 190 -5.53 12.34 -0.43
CA PRO A 190 -6.31 11.12 -0.29
C PRO A 190 -7.79 11.39 -0.59
N GLU A 191 -8.51 10.40 -1.12
CA GLU A 191 -9.95 10.51 -1.44
C GLU A 191 -10.81 10.87 -0.20
N SER A 192 -10.36 10.49 0.99
CA SER A 192 -10.90 10.91 2.28
C SER A 192 -9.86 10.69 3.37
N ASP A 193 -10.13 11.16 4.58
CA ASP A 193 -9.28 11.02 5.77
C ASP A 193 -9.10 9.58 6.26
N ILE A 194 -9.93 8.63 5.79
CA ILE A 194 -9.76 7.20 6.06
C ILE A 194 -9.12 6.41 4.90
N HIS A 195 -8.83 7.06 3.76
CA HIS A 195 -8.08 6.45 2.68
C HIS A 195 -6.58 6.40 2.99
N PRO A 196 -5.81 5.51 2.33
CA PRO A 196 -4.38 5.39 2.58
C PRO A 196 -3.64 6.72 2.46
N ASN A 197 -3.00 7.13 3.56
CA ASN A 197 -2.25 8.39 3.69
C ASN A 197 -0.88 8.18 4.38
N TRP A 198 -0.35 6.97 4.33
CA TRP A 198 0.96 6.62 4.88
C TRP A 198 2.09 6.82 3.85
N GLY A 199 3.31 6.82 4.33
CA GLY A 199 4.51 6.72 3.50
C GLY A 199 5.43 7.93 3.55
N GLU A 200 4.94 9.14 3.84
CA GLU A 200 5.76 10.37 3.88
C GLU A 200 6.91 10.27 4.89
N ASN A 201 6.64 9.78 6.09
CA ASN A 201 7.67 9.57 7.11
C ASN A 201 8.72 8.54 6.67
N LEU A 202 8.28 7.44 6.03
CA LEU A 202 9.18 6.43 5.49
C LEU A 202 10.02 7.01 4.36
N LEU A 203 9.42 7.79 3.46
CA LEU A 203 10.14 8.50 2.40
C LEU A 203 11.24 9.41 2.97
N GLY A 204 10.93 10.20 4.00
CA GLY A 204 11.92 11.06 4.66
C GLY A 204 13.12 10.28 5.18
N GLN A 205 12.88 9.12 5.80
CA GLN A 205 13.95 8.24 6.27
C GLN A 205 14.77 7.65 5.10
N MET A 206 14.10 7.23 4.03
CA MET A 206 14.75 6.64 2.86
C MET A 206 15.51 7.67 2.03
N MET A 207 15.11 8.94 2.04
CA MET A 207 15.81 10.04 1.34
C MET A 207 17.09 10.50 2.06
N ALA A 208 17.21 10.29 3.37
CA ALA A 208 18.36 10.74 4.15
C ALA A 208 19.72 10.25 3.55
N PRO A 209 19.89 8.97 3.18
CA PRO A 209 21.12 8.52 2.54
C PRO A 209 21.27 8.99 1.08
N CYS A 210 20.22 9.47 0.40
CA CYS A 210 20.28 9.91 -0.99
C CYS A 210 20.98 11.26 -1.16
N GLY A 211 20.83 12.17 -0.19
CA GLY A 211 21.42 13.52 -0.23
C GLY A 211 22.93 13.60 0.03
N SER A 212 23.58 12.51 0.45
CA SER A 212 24.99 12.50 0.84
C SER A 212 25.97 12.12 -0.27
N GLY A 213 25.56 12.11 -1.55
CA GLY A 213 26.39 11.56 -2.63
C GLY A 213 26.35 12.20 -4.02
N SER A 214 25.73 13.35 -4.24
CA SER A 214 25.77 13.97 -5.59
C SER A 214 26.48 15.32 -5.64
N SER A 215 27.77 15.33 -5.35
CA SER A 215 28.68 16.27 -5.99
C SER A 215 29.21 15.61 -7.26
N VAL A 216 28.44 15.65 -8.34
CA VAL A 216 29.02 15.45 -9.69
C VAL A 216 29.87 16.67 -9.95
N PRO A 217 31.20 16.53 -10.18
CA PRO A 217 32.01 17.65 -10.63
C PRO A 217 31.52 18.00 -12.04
N HIS A 218 30.99 19.20 -12.22
CA HIS A 218 30.92 19.80 -13.56
C HIS A 218 32.34 19.91 -14.08
N GLN A 219 32.69 19.06 -15.03
CA GLN A 219 33.88 19.30 -15.85
C GLN A 219 33.54 20.44 -16.81
N GLU A 220 34.32 21.53 -16.67
CA GLU A 220 34.44 22.61 -17.66
C GLU A 220 35.01 22.10 -18.97
#